data_50e23ccb28c4e0b194ebe2a06f1b70bd
#
_entry.id   50e23ccb28c4e0b194ebe2a06f1b70bd
#
_cell.length_a   1.000
_cell.length_b   1.000
_cell.length_c   1.000
_cell.angle_alpha   90.00
_cell.angle_beta   90.00
_cell.angle_gamma   90.00
#
_symmetry.space_group_name_H-M   'P 1'
#
loop_
_entity.id
_entity.type
_entity.pdbx_description
1 polymer ?
#
loop_
_entity_poly.entity_id
_entity_poly.type
_entity_poly.pdbx_seq_one_letter_code
_entity_poly.pdbx_strand_id
1 'polypeptide(L)'
;CPAGEYQDDGGATACKACLPGSYCPQGAAAPLPCEAGSYSNRTDLESAGDCEVCPQGHACTTGTVVPRACRAGSFSLGSGNAVCEPCKAGSYQSDAGAADCVPCGLGSFCPVGASLELP
;
A
#
# COMPACT_ATOMS: atom_id res chain seq x y z
N CYS A 1 12.58 26.00 0.68
CA CYS A 1 13.14 24.79 1.29
C CYS A 1 13.72 23.89 0.20
N PRO A 2 14.81 23.18 0.49
CA PRO A 2 15.34 22.21 -0.47
C PRO A 2 14.41 21.01 -0.60
N ALA A 3 14.58 20.26 -1.68
CA ALA A 3 13.81 19.03 -1.87
C ALA A 3 14.05 18.08 -0.68
N GLY A 4 13.02 17.37 -0.28
CA GLY A 4 13.07 16.50 0.90
C GLY A 4 12.64 17.18 2.19
N GLU A 5 12.34 18.47 2.13
CA GLU A 5 11.92 19.25 3.29
C GLU A 5 10.75 20.17 2.90
N TYR A 6 10.00 20.62 3.90
CA TYR A 6 8.89 21.51 3.65
C TYR A 6 8.80 22.57 4.74
N GLN A 7 8.02 23.62 4.48
CA GLN A 7 7.73 24.65 5.47
C GLN A 7 6.31 25.14 5.28
N ASP A 8 5.49 24.91 6.30
CA ASP A 8 4.08 25.27 6.29
C ASP A 8 3.79 26.61 6.98
N ASP A 9 4.83 27.26 7.47
CA ASP A 9 4.71 28.56 8.15
C ASP A 9 5.48 29.59 7.34
N GLY A 10 4.77 30.54 6.75
CA GLY A 10 5.37 31.55 5.89
C GLY A 10 6.38 32.46 6.57
N GLY A 11 6.37 32.53 7.90
CA GLY A 11 7.30 33.38 8.65
C GLY A 11 8.50 32.63 9.20
N ALA A 12 8.58 31.33 8.99
CA ALA A 12 9.64 30.50 9.58
C ALA A 12 10.90 30.54 8.72
N THR A 13 12.04 30.39 9.39
CA THR A 13 13.35 30.40 8.74
C THR A 13 13.95 29.01 8.62
N ALA A 14 13.34 27.99 9.20
CA ALA A 14 13.81 26.61 9.19
C ALA A 14 12.82 25.69 8.50
N CYS A 15 13.34 24.73 7.72
CA CYS A 15 12.52 23.76 7.04
C CYS A 15 12.37 22.50 7.89
N LYS A 16 11.27 21.76 7.70
CA LYS A 16 10.99 20.54 8.42
C LYS A 16 11.25 19.35 7.50
N ALA A 17 11.71 18.24 8.06
CA ALA A 17 11.88 17.01 7.29
C ALA A 17 10.53 16.54 6.79
N CYS A 18 10.51 15.97 5.56
CA CYS A 18 9.29 15.41 5.00
C CYS A 18 8.79 14.25 5.85
N LEU A 19 7.50 13.97 5.78
CA LEU A 19 6.86 12.93 6.59
C LEU A 19 6.93 11.58 5.88
N PRO A 20 6.95 10.47 6.65
CA PRO A 20 6.82 9.16 6.03
C PRO A 20 5.53 9.05 5.23
N GLY A 21 5.55 8.31 4.14
CA GLY A 21 4.38 8.15 3.28
C GLY A 21 4.14 9.32 2.35
N SER A 22 5.05 10.31 2.36
CA SER A 22 4.92 11.53 1.55
C SER A 22 6.25 11.91 0.96
N TYR A 23 6.21 12.82 -0.01
CA TYR A 23 7.41 13.40 -0.60
C TYR A 23 7.29 14.92 -0.58
N CYS A 24 8.45 15.58 -0.60
CA CYS A 24 8.51 17.04 -0.55
C CYS A 24 9.40 17.54 -1.65
N PRO A 25 8.84 18.11 -2.75
CA PRO A 25 9.67 18.72 -3.78
C PRO A 25 10.24 20.05 -3.30
N GLN A 26 11.20 20.58 -4.02
CA GLN A 26 11.80 21.86 -3.69
C GLN A 26 10.72 22.95 -3.60
N GLY A 27 10.78 23.72 -2.51
CA GLY A 27 9.81 24.80 -2.29
C GLY A 27 8.46 24.31 -1.78
N ALA A 28 8.38 23.10 -1.25
CA ALA A 28 7.11 22.55 -0.77
C ALA A 28 6.59 23.29 0.44
N ALA A 29 5.30 23.61 0.43
CA ALA A 29 4.61 24.19 1.58
C ALA A 29 4.01 23.11 2.48
N ALA A 30 3.91 21.87 1.99
CA ALA A 30 3.35 20.76 2.73
C ALA A 30 3.84 19.46 2.10
N PRO A 31 3.90 18.35 2.88
CA PRO A 31 4.19 17.05 2.31
C PRO A 31 3.09 16.60 1.35
N LEU A 32 3.47 15.96 0.24
CA LEU A 32 2.53 15.41 -0.71
C LEU A 32 2.51 13.90 -0.52
N PRO A 33 1.33 13.28 -0.32
CA PRO A 33 1.28 11.85 -0.04
C PRO A 33 1.68 11.02 -1.26
N CYS A 34 2.33 9.88 -1.02
CA CYS A 34 2.58 8.90 -2.07
C CYS A 34 1.24 8.41 -2.61
N GLU A 35 1.15 8.21 -3.92
CA GLU A 35 -0.09 7.78 -4.57
C GLU A 35 -0.48 6.37 -4.11
N ALA A 36 -1.77 6.06 -4.23
CA ALA A 36 -2.26 4.71 -3.98
C ALA A 36 -1.48 3.72 -4.84
N GLY A 37 -1.11 2.59 -4.26
CA GLY A 37 -0.27 1.61 -4.94
C GLY A 37 1.21 1.80 -4.67
N SER A 38 1.59 2.81 -3.89
CA SER A 38 2.98 3.04 -3.49
C SER A 38 3.04 3.42 -2.02
N TYR A 39 4.22 3.38 -1.45
CA TYR A 39 4.41 3.67 -0.03
C TYR A 39 5.82 4.20 0.22
N SER A 40 6.04 4.73 1.41
CA SER A 40 7.39 5.06 1.85
C SER A 40 7.44 5.17 3.37
N ASN A 41 8.51 4.63 3.96
CA ASN A 41 8.78 4.82 5.39
C ASN A 41 9.96 5.78 5.60
N ARG A 42 10.39 6.47 4.56
CA ARG A 42 11.49 7.43 4.62
C ARG A 42 10.95 8.84 4.80
N THR A 43 11.82 9.74 5.31
CA THR A 43 11.45 11.12 5.56
C THR A 43 12.19 12.11 4.67
N ASP A 44 12.88 11.62 3.64
CA ASP A 44 13.74 12.46 2.79
C ASP A 44 13.37 12.38 1.31
N LEU A 45 12.16 11.97 0.98
CA LEU A 45 11.74 11.84 -0.40
C LEU A 45 11.58 13.20 -1.06
N GLU A 46 12.05 13.31 -2.30
CA GLU A 46 12.03 14.57 -3.05
C GLU A 46 10.96 14.59 -4.14
N SER A 47 10.51 13.44 -4.59
CA SER A 47 9.53 13.37 -5.68
C SER A 47 8.67 12.11 -5.55
N ALA A 48 7.57 12.07 -6.31
CA ALA A 48 6.68 10.91 -6.34
C ALA A 48 7.41 9.65 -6.79
N GLY A 49 8.43 9.79 -7.64
CA GLY A 49 9.21 8.65 -8.10
C GLY A 49 10.07 8.01 -7.02
N ASP A 50 10.24 8.69 -5.88
CA ASP A 50 10.99 8.14 -4.75
C ASP A 50 10.13 7.24 -3.87
N CYS A 51 8.81 7.27 -4.03
CA CYS A 51 7.93 6.34 -3.34
C CYS A 51 8.15 4.94 -3.90
N GLU A 52 8.10 3.93 -3.03
CA GLU A 52 8.31 2.55 -3.45
C GLU A 52 7.00 1.92 -3.88
N VAL A 53 7.07 1.03 -4.86
CA VAL A 53 5.87 0.33 -5.35
C VAL A 53 5.41 -0.68 -4.30
N CYS A 54 4.09 -0.77 -4.11
CA CYS A 54 3.52 -1.71 -3.15
C CYS A 54 3.84 -3.15 -3.57
N PRO A 55 4.35 -4.00 -2.67
CA PRO A 55 4.69 -5.36 -3.05
C PRO A 55 3.46 -6.22 -3.28
N GLN A 56 3.68 -7.31 -4.00
CA GLN A 56 2.67 -8.33 -4.25
C GLN A 56 2.15 -8.89 -2.92
N GLY A 57 0.85 -9.15 -2.84
CA GLY A 57 0.24 -9.66 -1.62
C GLY A 57 -0.10 -8.59 -0.60
N HIS A 58 0.14 -7.33 -0.94
CA HIS A 58 -0.08 -6.21 -0.04
C HIS A 58 -0.91 -5.12 -0.71
N ALA A 59 -1.45 -4.22 0.08
CA ALA A 59 -2.21 -3.07 -0.40
C ALA A 59 -1.63 -1.80 0.20
N CYS A 60 -1.54 -0.75 -0.61
CA CYS A 60 -1.03 0.54 -0.20
C CYS A 60 -2.00 1.63 -0.63
N THR A 61 -2.68 2.23 0.32
CA THR A 61 -3.55 3.38 0.05
C THR A 61 -2.70 4.65 -0.03
N THR A 62 -3.33 5.76 -0.37
CA THR A 62 -2.63 7.05 -0.45
C THR A 62 -1.93 7.36 0.87
N GLY A 63 -0.65 7.69 0.81
CA GLY A 63 0.12 8.09 1.99
C GLY A 63 0.53 6.93 2.90
N THR A 64 0.53 5.69 2.41
CA THR A 64 0.89 4.53 3.21
C THR A 64 2.36 4.57 3.61
N VAL A 65 2.62 4.30 4.88
CA VAL A 65 3.99 4.21 5.42
C VAL A 65 4.49 2.78 5.37
N VAL A 66 3.63 1.81 5.69
CA VAL A 66 3.96 0.38 5.70
C VAL A 66 2.89 -0.35 4.88
N PRO A 67 3.28 -1.18 3.90
CA PRO A 67 2.29 -1.94 3.14
C PRO A 67 1.50 -2.85 4.05
N ARG A 68 0.20 -2.98 3.78
CA ARG A 68 -0.68 -3.84 4.55
C ARG A 68 -0.82 -5.18 3.83
N ALA A 69 -0.54 -6.27 4.54
CA ALA A 69 -0.73 -7.60 3.98
C ALA A 69 -2.22 -7.84 3.69
N CYS A 70 -2.52 -8.51 2.59
CA CYS A 70 -3.88 -8.93 2.29
C CYS A 70 -4.36 -9.89 3.35
N ARG A 71 -5.62 -9.75 3.77
CA ARG A 71 -6.21 -10.62 4.78
C ARG A 71 -6.51 -11.99 4.18
N ALA A 72 -6.63 -13.00 5.04
CA ALA A 72 -7.10 -14.31 4.60
C ALA A 72 -8.42 -14.14 3.84
N GLY A 73 -8.57 -14.86 2.74
CA GLY A 73 -9.73 -14.73 1.88
C GLY A 73 -9.60 -13.66 0.81
N SER A 74 -8.47 -12.96 0.76
CA SER A 74 -8.21 -11.95 -0.26
C SER A 74 -6.78 -12.06 -0.77
N PHE A 75 -6.51 -11.39 -1.89
CA PHE A 75 -5.22 -11.47 -2.54
C PHE A 75 -4.90 -10.16 -3.26
N SER A 76 -3.63 -10.01 -3.65
CA SER A 76 -3.17 -8.87 -4.44
C SER A 76 -2.20 -9.40 -5.49
N LEU A 77 -2.64 -9.48 -6.73
CA LEU A 77 -1.84 -9.98 -7.83
C LEU A 77 -0.96 -8.88 -8.37
N GLY A 78 0.34 -9.16 -8.46
CA GLY A 78 1.30 -8.17 -8.95
C GLY A 78 1.61 -7.11 -7.92
N SER A 79 2.38 -6.11 -8.31
CA SER A 79 2.77 -5.01 -7.43
C SER A 79 1.97 -3.74 -7.77
N GLY A 80 2.03 -2.75 -6.89
CA GLY A 80 1.39 -1.47 -7.13
C GLY A 80 -0.10 -1.46 -6.87
N ASN A 81 -0.61 -2.35 -6.03
CA ASN A 81 -2.05 -2.43 -5.74
C ASN A 81 -2.44 -1.54 -4.56
N ALA A 82 -3.56 -0.82 -4.73
CA ALA A 82 -4.09 0.04 -3.68
C ALA A 82 -4.96 -0.72 -2.69
N VAL A 83 -5.58 -1.81 -3.13
CA VAL A 83 -6.50 -2.61 -2.31
C VAL A 83 -6.30 -4.08 -2.65
N CYS A 84 -6.65 -4.95 -1.69
CA CYS A 84 -6.69 -6.38 -1.93
C CYS A 84 -8.06 -6.76 -2.46
N GLU A 85 -8.11 -7.81 -3.28
CA GLU A 85 -9.36 -8.30 -3.85
C GLU A 85 -9.79 -9.57 -3.14
N PRO A 86 -11.09 -9.77 -2.90
CA PRO A 86 -11.57 -11.01 -2.31
C PRO A 86 -11.40 -12.16 -3.28
N CYS A 87 -11.16 -13.36 -2.74
CA CYS A 87 -11.12 -14.57 -3.56
C CYS A 87 -12.46 -14.78 -4.24
N LYS A 88 -12.43 -15.20 -5.49
CA LYS A 88 -13.64 -15.51 -6.24
C LYS A 88 -14.28 -16.79 -5.72
N ALA A 89 -15.59 -16.92 -5.92
CA ALA A 89 -16.29 -18.16 -5.61
C ALA A 89 -15.58 -19.34 -6.28
N GLY A 90 -15.40 -20.41 -5.56
CA GLY A 90 -14.66 -21.57 -6.05
C GLY A 90 -13.18 -21.55 -5.70
N SER A 91 -12.72 -20.53 -5.00
CA SER A 91 -11.34 -20.47 -4.52
C SER A 91 -11.31 -19.87 -3.11
N TYR A 92 -10.19 -20.05 -2.43
CA TYR A 92 -10.01 -19.57 -1.05
C TYR A 92 -8.55 -19.21 -0.81
N GLN A 93 -8.30 -18.50 0.30
CA GLN A 93 -6.94 -18.23 0.73
C GLN A 93 -6.91 -18.19 2.26
N SER A 94 -6.17 -19.11 2.86
CA SER A 94 -6.06 -19.20 4.31
C SER A 94 -4.95 -18.33 4.88
N ASP A 95 -4.04 -17.84 4.03
CA ASP A 95 -2.90 -17.07 4.50
C ASP A 95 -3.09 -15.58 4.24
N ALA A 96 -2.51 -14.76 5.10
CA ALA A 96 -2.43 -13.33 4.87
C ALA A 96 -1.24 -13.04 3.94
N GLY A 97 -1.30 -11.94 3.21
CA GLY A 97 -0.20 -11.54 2.34
C GLY A 97 -0.08 -12.35 1.06
N ALA A 98 -1.16 -12.96 0.62
CA ALA A 98 -1.14 -13.84 -0.55
C ALA A 98 -1.26 -13.05 -1.85
N ALA A 99 -0.64 -13.59 -2.90
CA ALA A 99 -0.68 -13.00 -4.24
C ALA A 99 -1.81 -13.57 -5.09
N ASP A 100 -2.37 -14.70 -4.72
CA ASP A 100 -3.52 -15.26 -5.43
C ASP A 100 -4.28 -16.23 -4.51
N CYS A 101 -5.35 -16.81 -5.03
CA CYS A 101 -6.20 -17.72 -4.27
C CYS A 101 -6.04 -19.15 -4.77
N VAL A 102 -6.35 -20.12 -3.91
CA VAL A 102 -6.20 -21.54 -4.20
C VAL A 102 -7.57 -22.08 -4.61
N PRO A 103 -7.67 -22.90 -5.68
CA PRO A 103 -8.95 -23.47 -6.03
C PRO A 103 -9.44 -24.45 -4.95
N CYS A 104 -10.76 -24.44 -4.75
CA CYS A 104 -11.41 -25.37 -3.81
C CYS A 104 -11.27 -26.81 -4.30
N GLY A 105 -11.09 -27.72 -3.35
CA GLY A 105 -11.04 -29.15 -3.66
C GLY A 105 -12.41 -29.73 -4.00
N LEU A 106 -12.41 -30.93 -4.55
CA LEU A 106 -13.63 -31.66 -4.84
C LEU A 106 -14.40 -31.95 -3.54
N GLY A 107 -15.69 -31.80 -3.59
CA GLY A 107 -16.54 -32.03 -2.41
C GLY A 107 -16.59 -30.87 -1.45
N SER A 108 -15.91 -29.77 -1.75
CA SER A 108 -15.90 -28.56 -0.93
C SER A 108 -16.43 -27.38 -1.71
N PHE A 109 -16.84 -26.32 -1.02
CA PHE A 109 -17.22 -25.09 -1.70
C PHE A 109 -16.58 -23.89 -1.02
N CYS A 110 -16.37 -22.84 -1.81
CA CYS A 110 -15.75 -21.62 -1.34
C CYS A 110 -16.54 -20.45 -1.86
N PRO A 111 -17.23 -19.72 -0.99
CA PRO A 111 -17.90 -18.48 -1.41
C PRO A 111 -16.89 -17.37 -1.66
N VAL A 112 -17.34 -16.26 -2.22
CA VAL A 112 -16.50 -15.09 -2.44
C VAL A 112 -15.86 -14.67 -1.11
N GLY A 113 -14.55 -14.43 -1.14
CA GLY A 113 -13.82 -14.00 0.04
C GLY A 113 -13.55 -15.10 1.06
N ALA A 114 -13.62 -16.37 0.65
CA ALA A 114 -13.44 -17.48 1.57
C ALA A 114 -12.00 -17.58 2.06
N SER A 115 -11.84 -17.80 3.35
CA SER A 115 -10.53 -18.07 3.94
C SER A 115 -10.30 -19.56 4.18
N LEU A 116 -11.34 -20.39 4.01
CA LEU A 116 -11.28 -21.83 4.21
C LEU A 116 -12.21 -22.52 3.22
N GLU A 117 -11.88 -23.78 2.90
CA GLU A 117 -12.81 -24.64 2.18
C GLU A 117 -13.92 -25.07 3.12
N LEU A 118 -15.15 -25.11 2.61
CA LEU A 118 -16.30 -25.56 3.37
C LEU A 118 -16.74 -26.92 2.87
N PRO A 119 -17.08 -27.88 3.79
CA PRO A 119 -17.49 -29.22 3.39
C PRO A 119 -18.85 -29.26 2.71
#